data_fc2283ddadfcdf8160df8bf059135d11
#
_entry.id   fc2283ddadfcdf8160df8bf059135d11
#
_cell.length_a   1.000
_cell.length_b   1.000
_cell.length_c   1.000
_cell.angle_alpha   90.00
_cell.angle_beta   90.00
_cell.angle_gamma   90.00
#
_symmetry.space_group_name_H-M   'P 1'
#
loop_
_entity.id
_entity.type
_entity.pdbx_description
1 polymer ?
#
loop_
_entity_poly.entity_id
_entity_poly.type
_entity_poly.pdbx_seq_one_letter_code
_entity_poly.pdbx_strand_id
1 'polypeptide(L)'
;MFDRYPRLKVGSVEHETMWIPHWLQQMDFTYRERPVFTKGWKSREGMLPSEYWRRNMFVEFMEDDLGVKIRDVIGVDNMLWGSDFPHSESTWPQSKQFLDRIFAGVPEGDRRKITADNAAKLFGFRPN
;
A
#
# COMPACT_ATOMS: atom_id res chain seq x y z
N MET A 1 5.64 -16.83 6.63
CA MET A 1 6.77 -15.92 6.41
C MET A 1 6.78 -14.80 7.46
N PHE A 2 5.80 -13.95 7.54
CA PHE A 2 5.74 -12.78 8.44
C PHE A 2 5.74 -13.11 9.94
N ASP A 3 5.16 -14.23 10.35
CA ASP A 3 5.28 -14.72 11.74
C ASP A 3 6.73 -15.05 12.13
N ARG A 4 7.53 -15.46 11.14
CA ARG A 4 8.94 -15.77 11.36
C ARG A 4 9.83 -14.53 11.27
N TYR A 5 9.42 -13.58 10.45
CA TYR A 5 10.16 -12.34 10.17
C TYR A 5 9.23 -11.13 10.27
N PRO A 6 8.83 -10.73 11.49
CA PRO A 6 7.81 -9.69 11.68
C PRO A 6 8.23 -8.30 11.20
N ARG A 7 9.52 -8.06 11.04
CA ARG A 7 10.06 -6.79 10.52
C ARG A 7 10.25 -6.77 9.00
N LEU A 8 10.06 -7.92 8.33
CA LEU A 8 10.17 -7.99 6.89
C LEU A 8 9.09 -7.12 6.24
N LYS A 9 9.49 -6.31 5.26
CA LYS A 9 8.59 -5.54 4.40
C LYS A 9 8.59 -6.14 2.99
N VAL A 10 7.41 -6.20 2.39
CA VAL A 10 7.22 -6.67 1.01
C VAL A 10 6.38 -5.64 0.27
N GLY A 11 6.82 -5.24 -0.91
CA GLY A 11 6.14 -4.25 -1.74
C GLY A 11 5.50 -4.86 -2.97
N SER A 12 4.35 -4.32 -3.36
CA SER A 12 3.81 -4.41 -4.71
C SER A 12 4.10 -3.07 -5.40
N VAL A 13 4.88 -3.11 -6.46
CA VAL A 13 5.36 -1.93 -7.19
C VAL A 13 4.86 -2.04 -8.63
N GLU A 14 4.43 -0.94 -9.23
CA GLU A 14 3.90 -0.86 -10.60
C GLU A 14 2.63 -1.70 -10.86
N HIS A 15 1.76 -1.85 -9.85
CA HIS A 15 0.51 -2.62 -9.99
C HIS A 15 -0.72 -1.83 -9.53
N GLU A 16 -0.58 -0.53 -9.33
CA GLU A 16 -1.62 0.32 -8.78
C GLU A 16 -2.24 -0.24 -7.48
N THR A 17 -3.37 0.27 -7.02
CA THR A 17 -3.86 -0.07 -5.67
C THR A 17 -5.27 -0.67 -5.62
N MET A 18 -6.05 -0.55 -6.69
CA MET A 18 -7.49 -0.90 -6.66
C MET A 18 -7.79 -2.38 -6.41
N TRP A 19 -6.86 -3.27 -6.68
CA TRP A 19 -7.00 -4.70 -6.40
C TRP A 19 -6.96 -5.04 -4.89
N ILE A 20 -6.33 -4.18 -4.09
CA ILE A 20 -6.01 -4.43 -2.68
C ILE A 20 -7.26 -4.59 -1.80
N PRO A 21 -8.26 -3.69 -1.81
CA PRO A 21 -9.43 -3.81 -0.97
C PRO A 21 -10.19 -5.12 -1.16
N HIS A 22 -10.43 -5.49 -2.41
CA HIS A 22 -11.10 -6.75 -2.74
C HIS A 22 -10.29 -7.95 -2.27
N TRP A 23 -8.99 -7.94 -2.54
CA TRP A 23 -8.09 -9.03 -2.19
C TRP A 23 -8.00 -9.25 -0.67
N LEU A 24 -7.85 -8.17 0.10
CA LEU A 24 -7.82 -8.25 1.56
C LEU A 24 -9.14 -8.79 2.14
N GLN A 25 -10.27 -8.31 1.62
CA GLN A 25 -11.58 -8.81 2.02
C GLN A 25 -11.72 -10.32 1.76
N GLN A 26 -11.31 -10.79 0.59
CA GLN A 26 -11.40 -12.21 0.24
C GLN A 26 -10.44 -13.08 1.07
N MET A 27 -9.25 -12.59 1.36
CA MET A 27 -8.30 -13.30 2.20
C MET A 27 -8.81 -13.44 3.65
N ASP A 28 -9.32 -12.36 4.23
CA ASP A 28 -9.88 -12.38 5.58
C ASP A 28 -11.11 -13.30 5.66
N PHE A 29 -12.00 -13.21 4.67
CA PHE A 29 -13.16 -14.11 4.56
C PHE A 29 -12.72 -15.58 4.48
N THR A 30 -11.76 -15.89 3.60
CA THR A 30 -11.26 -17.27 3.44
C THR A 30 -10.59 -17.76 4.73
N TYR A 31 -9.84 -16.92 5.40
CA TYR A 31 -9.19 -17.26 6.67
C TYR A 31 -10.19 -17.59 7.78
N ARG A 32 -11.29 -16.83 7.86
CA ARG A 32 -12.31 -17.01 8.91
C ARG A 32 -13.26 -18.16 8.58
N GLU A 33 -13.79 -18.21 7.37
CA GLU A 33 -14.96 -18.99 7.02
C GLU A 33 -14.62 -20.27 6.23
N ARG A 34 -13.40 -20.39 5.70
CA ARG A 34 -13.02 -21.50 4.82
C ARG A 34 -11.74 -22.20 5.26
N PRO A 35 -11.67 -22.79 6.46
CA PRO A 35 -10.45 -23.40 6.99
C PRO A 35 -9.93 -24.56 6.13
N VAL A 36 -10.80 -25.22 5.35
CA VAL A 36 -10.39 -26.29 4.41
C VAL A 36 -9.41 -25.75 3.35
N PHE A 37 -9.63 -24.54 2.82
CA PHE A 37 -8.76 -23.94 1.82
C PHE A 37 -7.43 -23.48 2.39
N THR A 38 -7.39 -23.14 3.66
CA THR A 38 -6.16 -22.77 4.37
C THR A 38 -5.43 -23.99 4.94
N LYS A 39 -5.99 -25.20 4.76
CA LYS A 39 -5.49 -26.44 5.39
C LYS A 39 -5.32 -26.30 6.91
N GLY A 40 -6.24 -25.55 7.54
CA GLY A 40 -6.20 -25.27 8.97
C GLY A 40 -5.07 -24.31 9.40
N TRP A 41 -4.39 -23.66 8.45
CA TRP A 41 -3.37 -22.70 8.80
C TRP A 41 -3.96 -21.55 9.63
N LYS A 42 -3.29 -21.25 10.73
CA LYS A 42 -3.58 -20.10 11.59
C LYS A 42 -2.28 -19.32 11.81
N SER A 43 -2.40 -18.01 11.86
CA SER A 43 -1.28 -17.17 12.23
C SER A 43 -0.89 -17.42 13.70
N ARG A 44 0.39 -17.29 14.03
CA ARG A 44 0.87 -17.49 15.39
C ARG A 44 0.32 -16.47 16.39
N GLU A 45 0.11 -15.24 15.90
CA GLU A 45 -0.39 -14.11 16.69
C GLU A 45 -1.91 -13.95 16.59
N GLY A 46 -2.62 -14.86 15.91
CA GLY A 46 -4.05 -14.72 15.65
C GLY A 46 -4.42 -13.66 14.61
N MET A 47 -3.43 -13.05 13.97
CA MET A 47 -3.63 -11.96 13.02
C MET A 47 -4.38 -12.42 11.77
N LEU A 48 -5.23 -11.53 11.26
CA LEU A 48 -5.87 -11.67 9.96
C LEU A 48 -4.89 -11.33 8.82
N PRO A 49 -5.13 -11.82 7.60
CA PRO A 49 -4.37 -11.41 6.42
C PRO A 49 -4.28 -9.89 6.22
N SER A 50 -5.38 -9.15 6.44
CA SER A 50 -5.39 -7.69 6.37
C SER A 50 -4.52 -7.02 7.42
N GLU A 51 -4.32 -7.62 8.58
CA GLU A 51 -3.43 -7.10 9.62
C GLU A 51 -1.96 -7.30 9.24
N TYR A 52 -1.63 -8.42 8.56
CA TYR A 52 -0.31 -8.59 7.94
C TYR A 52 -0.05 -7.57 6.84
N TRP A 53 -1.05 -7.24 6.02
CA TRP A 53 -0.98 -6.15 5.06
C TRP A 53 -0.54 -4.86 5.76
N ARG A 54 -1.28 -4.44 6.78
CA ARG A 54 -1.00 -3.22 7.52
C ARG A 54 0.41 -3.18 8.13
N ARG A 55 0.88 -4.32 8.63
CA ARG A 55 2.17 -4.43 9.31
C ARG A 55 3.36 -4.58 8.36
N ASN A 56 3.21 -5.39 7.32
CA ASN A 56 4.33 -5.93 6.56
C ASN A 56 4.37 -5.53 5.08
N MET A 57 3.26 -5.05 4.53
CA MET A 57 3.18 -4.77 3.11
C MET A 57 3.22 -3.27 2.83
N PHE A 58 3.64 -2.93 1.62
CA PHE A 58 3.44 -1.60 1.06
C PHE A 58 3.09 -1.73 -0.43
N VAL A 59 2.48 -0.70 -0.96
CA VAL A 59 2.18 -0.58 -2.40
C VAL A 59 2.73 0.74 -2.91
N GLU A 60 3.32 0.68 -4.08
CA GLU A 60 3.68 1.86 -4.85
C GLU A 60 2.74 1.96 -6.05
N PHE A 61 2.34 3.18 -6.36
CA PHE A 61 1.48 3.51 -7.49
C PHE A 61 1.94 4.80 -8.18
N MET A 62 1.60 4.92 -9.44
CA MET A 62 1.88 6.11 -10.24
C MET A 62 0.59 6.89 -10.54
N GLU A 63 -0.40 6.24 -11.15
CA GLU A 63 -1.64 6.85 -11.64
C GLU A 63 -2.90 6.15 -11.12
N ASP A 64 -3.30 6.43 -9.87
CA ASP A 64 -4.47 5.79 -9.27
C ASP A 64 -5.36 6.78 -8.52
N ASP A 65 -6.17 7.52 -9.26
CA ASP A 65 -7.13 8.48 -8.70
C ASP A 65 -8.14 7.83 -7.74
N LEU A 66 -8.57 6.61 -8.04
CA LEU A 66 -9.53 5.89 -7.19
C LEU A 66 -8.86 5.33 -5.95
N GLY A 67 -7.66 4.80 -6.09
CA GLY A 67 -6.85 4.34 -4.96
C GLY A 67 -6.61 5.43 -3.94
N VAL A 68 -6.30 6.64 -4.39
CA VAL A 68 -6.16 7.82 -3.50
C VAL A 68 -7.47 8.16 -2.79
N LYS A 69 -8.62 8.03 -3.45
CA LYS A 69 -9.94 8.27 -2.83
C LYS A 69 -10.29 7.26 -1.75
N ILE A 70 -9.86 6.02 -1.90
CA ILE A 70 -10.11 4.94 -0.93
C ILE A 70 -8.89 4.58 -0.08
N ARG A 71 -7.91 5.49 0.01
CA ARG A 71 -6.65 5.30 0.72
C ARG A 71 -6.80 4.81 2.17
N ASP A 72 -7.89 5.19 2.83
CA ASP A 72 -8.18 4.75 4.21
C ASP A 72 -8.42 3.23 4.28
N VAL A 73 -9.03 2.66 3.24
CA VAL A 73 -9.25 1.22 3.12
C VAL A 73 -7.94 0.49 2.82
N ILE A 74 -7.14 1.02 1.92
CA ILE A 74 -5.83 0.47 1.55
C ILE A 74 -4.85 0.58 2.72
N GLY A 75 -4.83 1.73 3.37
CA GLY A 75 -3.93 2.11 4.46
C GLY A 75 -2.96 3.20 4.04
N VAL A 76 -3.22 4.43 4.48
CA VAL A 76 -2.38 5.60 4.14
C VAL A 76 -0.89 5.34 4.42
N ASP A 77 -0.58 4.68 5.52
CA ASP A 77 0.81 4.38 5.92
C ASP A 77 1.46 3.25 5.09
N ASN A 78 0.69 2.57 4.24
CA ASN A 78 1.14 1.49 3.37
C ASN A 78 1.29 1.92 1.90
N MET A 79 0.90 3.15 1.57
CA MET A 79 0.91 3.66 0.21
C MET A 79 2.15 4.54 -0.04
N LEU A 80 2.78 4.37 -1.20
CA LEU A 80 3.86 5.19 -1.70
C LEU A 80 3.52 5.64 -3.11
N TRP A 81 3.83 6.88 -3.44
CA TRP A 81 3.74 7.38 -4.80
C TRP A 81 5.12 7.45 -5.44
N GLY A 82 5.23 7.01 -6.69
CA GLY A 82 6.43 7.14 -7.52
C GLY A 82 6.10 7.72 -8.89
N SER A 83 7.06 8.40 -9.52
CA SER A 83 6.88 8.97 -10.87
C SER A 83 7.23 7.99 -11.99
N ASP A 84 7.86 6.90 -11.65
CA ASP A 84 8.41 5.89 -12.55
C ASP A 84 9.43 6.47 -13.58
N PHE A 85 10.06 7.59 -13.25
CA PHE A 85 11.12 8.15 -14.11
C PHE A 85 12.38 7.27 -14.05
N PRO A 86 13.02 6.96 -15.20
CA PRO A 86 12.84 7.50 -16.55
C PRO A 86 12.03 6.61 -17.53
N HIS A 87 11.07 5.85 -17.01
CA HIS A 87 10.23 5.00 -17.84
C HIS A 87 9.35 5.80 -18.82
N SER A 88 8.93 5.18 -19.92
CA SER A 88 8.12 5.84 -20.96
C SER A 88 6.73 6.28 -20.48
N GLU A 89 6.20 5.61 -19.47
CA GLU A 89 4.88 5.91 -18.87
C GLU A 89 4.97 6.85 -17.66
N SER A 90 6.17 7.38 -17.39
CA SER A 90 6.41 8.26 -16.25
C SER A 90 5.51 9.51 -16.24
N THR A 91 5.12 9.95 -15.04
CA THR A 91 4.45 11.25 -14.86
C THR A 91 5.39 12.45 -15.05
N TRP A 92 6.71 12.22 -15.14
CA TRP A 92 7.69 13.25 -15.40
C TRP A 92 7.58 13.80 -16.84
N PRO A 93 7.69 15.13 -17.07
CA PRO A 93 8.02 16.18 -16.10
C PRO A 93 6.81 16.86 -15.44
N GLN A 94 5.59 16.36 -15.65
CA GLN A 94 4.34 16.93 -15.15
C GLN A 94 3.92 16.41 -13.76
N SER A 95 4.80 15.70 -13.05
CA SER A 95 4.48 15.03 -11.77
C SER A 95 3.81 15.94 -10.75
N LYS A 96 4.20 17.23 -10.67
CA LYS A 96 3.55 18.17 -9.76
C LYS A 96 2.08 18.41 -10.11
N GLN A 97 1.77 18.66 -11.38
CA GLN A 97 0.40 18.90 -11.85
C GLN A 97 -0.45 17.64 -11.63
N PHE A 98 0.13 16.48 -11.88
CA PHE A 98 -0.50 15.20 -11.68
C PHE A 98 -0.86 15.00 -10.19
N LEU A 99 0.08 15.20 -9.28
CA LEU A 99 -0.15 15.11 -7.85
C LEU A 99 -1.21 16.11 -7.36
N ASP A 100 -1.18 17.35 -7.84
CA ASP A 100 -2.18 18.36 -7.47
C ASP A 100 -3.59 17.93 -7.90
N ARG A 101 -3.73 17.19 -9.00
CA ARG A 101 -5.00 16.64 -9.49
C ARG A 101 -5.48 15.47 -8.63
N ILE A 102 -4.66 14.43 -8.46
CA ILE A 102 -5.09 13.20 -7.78
C ILE A 102 -5.30 13.38 -6.28
N PHE A 103 -4.58 14.32 -5.66
CA PHE A 103 -4.72 14.64 -4.24
C PHE A 103 -5.65 15.82 -3.97
N ALA A 104 -6.44 16.27 -4.96
CA ALA A 104 -7.41 17.34 -4.75
C ALA A 104 -8.42 16.95 -3.65
N GLY A 105 -8.51 17.75 -2.59
CA GLY A 105 -9.40 17.50 -1.44
C GLY A 105 -8.89 16.44 -0.45
N VAL A 106 -7.72 15.87 -0.66
CA VAL A 106 -7.07 14.98 0.32
C VAL A 106 -6.37 15.81 1.41
N PRO A 107 -6.49 15.45 2.70
CA PRO A 107 -5.77 16.12 3.77
C PRO A 107 -4.25 16.15 3.50
N GLU A 108 -3.62 17.29 3.75
CA GLU A 108 -2.19 17.49 3.47
C GLU A 108 -1.30 16.49 4.21
N GLY A 109 -1.69 16.06 5.41
CA GLY A 109 -0.97 15.03 6.16
C GLY A 109 -0.94 13.68 5.44
N ASP A 110 -2.05 13.27 4.81
CA ASP A 110 -2.12 12.04 4.04
C ASP A 110 -1.32 12.15 2.75
N ARG A 111 -1.49 13.28 2.03
CA ARG A 111 -0.71 13.57 0.83
C ARG A 111 0.78 13.47 1.12
N ARG A 112 1.26 14.16 2.14
CA ARG A 112 2.67 14.16 2.55
C ARG A 112 3.18 12.76 2.89
N LYS A 113 2.39 11.99 3.66
CA LYS A 113 2.74 10.60 3.97
C LYS A 113 2.96 9.79 2.70
N ILE A 114 1.99 9.81 1.78
CA ILE A 114 2.01 8.99 0.56
C ILE A 114 3.12 9.42 -0.39
N THR A 115 3.37 10.73 -0.53
CA THR A 115 4.33 11.25 -1.49
C THR A 115 5.78 11.34 -0.99
N ALA A 116 6.00 11.25 0.34
CA ALA A 116 7.34 11.44 0.91
C ALA A 116 7.61 10.62 2.19
N ASP A 117 6.80 10.82 3.25
CA ASP A 117 7.18 10.34 4.58
C ASP A 117 7.24 8.81 4.68
N ASN A 118 6.34 8.09 3.99
CA ASN A 118 6.32 6.63 3.99
C ASN A 118 7.57 6.05 3.33
N ALA A 119 7.98 6.61 2.19
CA ALA A 119 9.22 6.21 1.51
C ALA A 119 10.45 6.54 2.37
N ALA A 120 10.50 7.73 2.96
CA ALA A 120 11.57 8.13 3.86
C ALA A 120 11.72 7.17 5.04
N LYS A 121 10.61 6.80 5.67
CA LYS A 121 10.57 5.84 6.78
C LYS A 121 10.99 4.43 6.33
N LEU A 122 10.49 3.97 5.18
CA LEU A 122 10.74 2.60 4.69
C LEU A 122 12.21 2.41 4.31
N PHE A 123 12.80 3.37 3.62
CA PHE A 123 14.17 3.30 3.09
C PHE A 123 15.21 3.99 3.97
N GLY A 124 14.79 4.59 5.08
CA GLY A 124 15.72 5.25 6.01
C GLY A 124 16.25 6.59 5.53
N PHE A 125 15.54 7.27 4.62
CA PHE A 125 15.90 8.62 4.22
C PHE A 125 15.59 9.61 5.33
N ARG A 126 16.45 10.63 5.48
CA ARG A 126 16.16 11.75 6.38
C ARG A 126 15.42 12.82 5.57
N PRO A 127 14.20 13.22 5.99
CA PRO A 127 13.57 14.38 5.39
C PRO A 127 14.44 15.61 5.66
N ASN A 128 14.66 16.39 4.64
CA ASN A 128 15.34 17.70 4.77
C ASN A 128 14.41 18.70 5.43
#